data_1d6d9801199d2624e40ece6398cfddac
#
_entry.id   1d6d9801199d2624e40ece6398cfddac
#
_cell.length_a   1.000
_cell.length_b   1.000
_cell.length_c   1.000
_cell.angle_alpha   90.00
_cell.angle_beta   90.00
_cell.angle_gamma   90.00
#
_symmetry.space_group_name_H-M   'P 1'
#
loop_
_entity.id
_entity.type
_entity.pdbx_description
1 polymer ?
#
loop_
_entity_poly.entity_id
_entity_poly.type
_entity_poly.pdbx_seq_one_letter_code
_entity_poly.pdbx_strand_id
1 'polypeptide(L)'
;EGGWLKSWYEHKRYEKLREIAQGRPKFILHDGPPYANGDIHIGHAANKILKDIILRSKTLAGFDAPYVPGWDCHGLPIELMVEKLHGKDIPAARFRELCREYAKEQIARQKKDFMRLGVMGDWAHPYLTMDFQTEAETVRALGEIYLAGYLYRGEKPVQFCLDCGSSLAE
;
A
#
# COMPACT_ATOMS: atom_id res chain seq x y z
N GLU A 1 23.93 -12.77 -5.57
CA GLU A 1 22.75 -11.93 -5.38
C GLU A 1 22.50 -11.63 -3.90
N GLY A 2 22.29 -12.67 -3.07
CA GLY A 2 22.01 -12.49 -1.64
C GLY A 2 23.08 -11.70 -0.87
N GLY A 3 24.35 -11.86 -1.19
CA GLY A 3 25.44 -11.09 -0.59
C GLY A 3 25.38 -9.58 -0.90
N TRP A 4 24.96 -9.21 -2.12
CA TRP A 4 24.77 -7.81 -2.48
C TRP A 4 23.62 -7.15 -1.75
N LEU A 5 22.46 -7.84 -1.67
CA LEU A 5 21.30 -7.35 -0.94
C LEU A 5 21.62 -7.13 0.55
N LYS A 6 22.26 -8.12 1.17
CA LYS A 6 22.73 -8.01 2.57
C LYS A 6 23.63 -6.78 2.75
N SER A 7 24.63 -6.61 1.89
CA SER A 7 25.52 -5.44 1.93
C SER A 7 24.77 -4.12 1.77
N TRP A 8 23.77 -4.03 0.92
CA TRP A 8 23.00 -2.81 0.74
C TRP A 8 22.25 -2.39 2.00
N TYR A 9 21.63 -3.34 2.70
CA TYR A 9 20.92 -3.07 3.96
C TYR A 9 21.91 -2.77 5.11
N GLU A 10 22.96 -3.55 5.28
CA GLU A 10 23.98 -3.33 6.32
C GLU A 10 24.65 -1.95 6.19
N HIS A 11 24.90 -1.49 4.98
CA HIS A 11 25.51 -0.19 4.72
C HIS A 11 24.49 0.94 4.52
N LYS A 12 23.20 0.71 4.77
CA LYS A 12 22.12 1.70 4.64
C LYS A 12 22.19 2.48 3.32
N ARG A 13 22.26 1.75 2.20
CA ARG A 13 22.49 2.37 0.87
C ARG A 13 21.36 3.32 0.48
N TYR A 14 20.12 3.01 0.81
CA TYR A 14 18.98 3.87 0.49
C TYR A 14 19.08 5.20 1.23
N GLU A 15 19.36 5.18 2.54
CA GLU A 15 19.50 6.37 3.38
C GLU A 15 20.65 7.26 2.87
N LYS A 16 21.80 6.68 2.54
CA LYS A 16 22.93 7.42 1.94
C LYS A 16 22.56 8.08 0.62
N LEU A 17 21.77 7.42 -0.23
CA LEU A 17 21.26 8.03 -1.45
C LEU A 17 20.35 9.21 -1.17
N ARG A 18 19.53 9.16 -0.11
CA ARG A 18 18.69 10.30 0.32
C ARG A 18 19.55 11.48 0.80
N GLU A 19 20.57 11.21 1.60
CA GLU A 19 21.51 12.25 2.06
C GLU A 19 22.22 12.95 0.91
N ILE A 20 22.78 12.19 -0.04
CA ILE A 20 23.50 12.73 -1.21
C ILE A 20 22.56 13.50 -2.15
N ALA A 21 21.28 13.14 -2.18
CA ALA A 21 20.28 13.75 -3.07
C ALA A 21 19.66 15.04 -2.49
N GLN A 22 19.96 15.41 -1.25
CA GLN A 22 19.43 16.63 -0.64
C GLN A 22 19.75 17.87 -1.48
N GLY A 23 18.73 18.72 -1.67
CA GLY A 23 18.84 19.96 -2.45
C GLY A 23 18.76 19.77 -3.98
N ARG A 24 18.70 18.55 -4.48
CA ARG A 24 18.49 18.28 -5.90
C ARG A 24 17.02 18.46 -6.29
N PRO A 25 16.72 18.72 -7.58
CA PRO A 25 15.33 18.73 -8.06
C PRO A 25 14.62 17.41 -7.73
N LYS A 26 13.38 17.49 -7.21
CA LYS A 26 12.60 16.29 -6.86
C LYS A 26 12.02 15.62 -8.09
N PHE A 27 12.09 14.29 -8.09
CA PHE A 27 11.32 13.43 -8.99
C PHE A 27 10.46 12.49 -8.15
N ILE A 28 9.16 12.69 -8.15
CA ILE A 28 8.20 11.87 -7.40
C ILE A 28 7.53 10.89 -8.35
N LEU A 29 7.79 9.60 -8.13
CA LEU A 29 7.03 8.54 -8.78
C LEU A 29 5.82 8.22 -7.90
N HIS A 30 4.62 8.53 -8.38
CA HIS A 30 3.39 8.14 -7.71
C HIS A 30 3.14 6.65 -7.94
N ASP A 31 3.03 5.88 -6.86
CA ASP A 31 2.82 4.43 -6.90
C ASP A 31 1.41 4.08 -6.44
N GLY A 32 0.68 3.28 -7.25
CA GLY A 32 -0.53 2.61 -6.79
C GLY A 32 -0.15 1.52 -5.78
N PRO A 33 -0.64 1.57 -4.53
CA PRO A 33 -0.27 0.61 -3.52
C PRO A 33 -0.85 -0.78 -3.84
N PRO A 34 -0.05 -1.86 -3.74
CA PRO A 34 -0.58 -3.20 -3.87
C PRO A 34 -1.54 -3.53 -2.74
N TYR A 35 -2.46 -4.46 -3.02
CA TYR A 35 -3.42 -4.92 -2.04
C TYR A 35 -2.75 -5.82 -0.99
N ALA A 36 -3.07 -5.58 0.30
CA ALA A 36 -2.50 -6.31 1.43
C ALA A 36 -3.18 -7.68 1.63
N ASN A 37 -3.17 -8.52 0.59
CA ASN A 37 -3.79 -9.84 0.62
C ASN A 37 -3.04 -10.82 -0.30
N GLY A 38 -2.59 -11.95 0.26
CA GLY A 38 -1.91 -13.02 -0.46
C GLY A 38 -0.45 -12.71 -0.81
N ASP A 39 0.15 -13.66 -1.51
CA ASP A 39 1.53 -13.58 -1.98
C ASP A 39 1.65 -12.66 -3.20
N ILE A 40 2.85 -12.12 -3.40
CA ILE A 40 3.14 -11.40 -4.64
C ILE A 40 3.17 -12.39 -5.83
N HIS A 41 2.79 -11.90 -6.99
CA HIS A 41 2.87 -12.63 -8.25
C HIS A 41 3.75 -11.87 -9.25
N ILE A 42 3.99 -12.47 -10.41
CA ILE A 42 4.90 -11.90 -11.43
C ILE A 42 4.50 -10.48 -11.87
N GLY A 43 3.21 -10.13 -11.86
CA GLY A 43 2.75 -8.78 -12.15
C GLY A 43 3.21 -7.77 -11.10
N HIS A 44 3.16 -8.13 -9.81
CA HIS A 44 3.72 -7.30 -8.74
C HIS A 44 5.23 -7.13 -8.90
N ALA A 45 5.95 -8.21 -9.19
CA ALA A 45 7.39 -8.19 -9.38
C ALA A 45 7.78 -7.28 -10.57
N ALA A 46 7.16 -7.46 -11.73
CA ALA A 46 7.40 -6.63 -12.91
C ALA A 46 7.13 -5.15 -12.63
N ASN A 47 5.99 -4.82 -12.01
CA ASN A 47 5.63 -3.45 -11.66
C ASN A 47 6.67 -2.79 -10.74
N LYS A 48 7.05 -3.46 -9.64
CA LYS A 48 8.01 -2.91 -8.67
C LYS A 48 9.43 -2.81 -9.22
N ILE A 49 9.87 -3.77 -10.01
CA ILE A 49 11.19 -3.73 -10.67
C ILE A 49 11.27 -2.57 -11.66
N LEU A 50 10.25 -2.38 -12.51
CA LEU A 50 10.22 -1.27 -13.46
C LEU A 50 10.26 0.10 -12.76
N LYS A 51 9.51 0.26 -11.67
CA LYS A 51 9.54 1.48 -10.86
C LYS A 51 10.90 1.70 -10.20
N ASP A 52 11.52 0.66 -9.66
CA ASP A 52 12.86 0.74 -9.09
C ASP A 52 13.91 1.15 -10.13
N ILE A 53 13.82 0.62 -11.37
CA ILE A 53 14.68 1.02 -12.48
C ILE A 53 14.52 2.52 -12.79
N ILE A 54 13.28 3.03 -12.86
CA ILE A 54 13.00 4.44 -13.11
C ILE A 54 13.61 5.31 -12.01
N LEU A 55 13.39 4.97 -10.74
CA LEU A 55 13.90 5.73 -9.60
C LEU A 55 15.43 5.75 -9.53
N ARG A 56 16.08 4.61 -9.81
CA ARG A 56 17.54 4.52 -9.90
C ARG A 56 18.07 5.36 -11.07
N SER A 57 17.44 5.28 -12.24
CA SER A 57 17.81 6.08 -13.40
C SER A 57 17.71 7.58 -13.09
N LYS A 58 16.63 8.04 -12.46
CA LYS A 58 16.45 9.43 -12.05
C LYS A 58 17.47 9.87 -11.00
N THR A 59 17.77 9.01 -10.03
CA THR A 59 18.81 9.27 -9.02
C THR A 59 20.17 9.44 -9.68
N LEU A 60 20.54 8.58 -10.64
CA LEU A 60 21.78 8.69 -11.40
C LEU A 60 21.82 9.94 -12.30
N ALA A 61 20.66 10.37 -12.80
CA ALA A 61 20.52 11.62 -13.58
C ALA A 61 20.57 12.90 -12.72
N GLY A 62 20.80 12.77 -11.41
CA GLY A 62 20.97 13.92 -10.53
C GLY A 62 19.71 14.43 -9.84
N PHE A 63 18.63 13.66 -9.85
CA PHE A 63 17.40 14.00 -9.13
C PHE A 63 17.39 13.45 -7.70
N ASP A 64 16.63 14.11 -6.82
CA ASP A 64 16.15 13.53 -5.57
C ASP A 64 14.89 12.70 -5.85
N ALA A 65 15.05 11.39 -5.98
CA ALA A 65 13.99 10.46 -6.36
C ALA A 65 13.65 9.49 -5.19
N PRO A 66 12.91 9.96 -4.15
CA PRO A 66 12.50 9.11 -3.05
C PRO A 66 11.46 8.07 -3.49
N TYR A 67 11.45 6.93 -2.79
CA TYR A 67 10.40 5.95 -2.93
C TYR A 67 9.84 5.57 -1.56
N VAL A 68 8.55 5.83 -1.37
CA VAL A 68 7.79 5.39 -0.21
C VAL A 68 6.87 4.25 -0.66
N PRO A 69 7.15 3.00 -0.29
CA PRO A 69 6.26 1.89 -0.60
C PRO A 69 4.92 2.05 0.12
N GLY A 70 3.84 1.56 -0.47
CA GLY A 70 2.52 1.63 0.13
C GLY A 70 1.73 0.35 -0.02
N TRP A 71 0.65 0.21 0.77
CA TRP A 71 -0.31 -0.88 0.71
C TRP A 71 -1.74 -0.38 0.84
N ASP A 72 -2.62 -0.99 0.03
CA ASP A 72 -4.06 -0.90 0.19
C ASP A 72 -4.52 -1.99 1.17
N CYS A 73 -5.13 -1.55 2.29
CA CYS A 73 -5.37 -2.39 3.46
C CYS A 73 -6.85 -2.61 3.77
N HIS A 74 -7.76 -2.15 2.92
CA HIS A 74 -9.20 -2.23 3.15
C HIS A 74 -9.90 -3.06 2.07
N GLY A 75 -11.10 -3.53 2.37
CA GLY A 75 -12.03 -4.07 1.42
C GLY A 75 -12.38 -5.55 1.60
N LEU A 76 -13.34 -5.97 0.81
CA LEU A 76 -14.01 -7.26 0.90
C LEU A 76 -13.07 -8.48 0.89
N PRO A 77 -12.01 -8.56 0.07
CA PRO A 77 -11.13 -9.73 0.10
C PRO A 77 -10.43 -9.96 1.44
N ILE A 78 -10.06 -8.91 2.18
CA ILE A 78 -9.52 -9.04 3.54
C ILE A 78 -10.62 -9.50 4.50
N GLU A 79 -11.79 -8.90 4.43
CA GLU A 79 -12.95 -9.22 5.28
C GLU A 79 -13.37 -10.68 5.10
N LEU A 80 -13.50 -11.17 3.87
CA LEU A 80 -13.82 -12.57 3.57
C LEU A 80 -12.77 -13.55 4.10
N MET A 81 -11.48 -13.17 4.08
CA MET A 81 -10.43 -14.02 4.66
C MET A 81 -10.53 -14.07 6.18
N VAL A 82 -10.83 -12.95 6.82
CA VAL A 82 -11.05 -12.90 8.28
C VAL A 82 -12.29 -13.72 8.68
N GLU A 83 -13.40 -13.59 7.95
CA GLU A 83 -14.61 -14.41 8.16
C GLU A 83 -14.31 -15.91 8.00
N LYS A 84 -13.54 -16.28 6.99
CA LYS A 84 -13.15 -17.68 6.76
C LYS A 84 -12.29 -18.24 7.90
N LEU A 85 -11.44 -17.42 8.50
CA LEU A 85 -10.54 -17.85 9.57
C LEU A 85 -11.19 -17.85 10.95
N HIS A 86 -12.12 -16.93 11.21
CA HIS A 86 -12.65 -16.67 12.55
C HIS A 86 -14.18 -16.84 12.67
N GLY A 87 -14.89 -17.07 11.54
CA GLY A 87 -16.34 -17.13 11.50
C GLY A 87 -16.98 -15.77 11.24
N LYS A 88 -18.32 -15.76 11.10
CA LYS A 88 -19.11 -14.56 10.76
C LYS A 88 -19.65 -13.82 11.98
N ASP A 89 -19.86 -14.51 13.10
CA ASP A 89 -20.45 -13.93 14.33
C ASP A 89 -19.40 -13.27 15.21
N ILE A 90 -18.82 -12.16 14.71
CA ILE A 90 -17.80 -11.40 15.41
C ILE A 90 -18.28 -9.98 15.65
N PRO A 91 -18.16 -9.42 16.89
CA PRO A 91 -18.47 -8.01 17.12
C PRO A 91 -17.67 -7.09 16.17
N ALA A 92 -18.32 -6.06 15.61
CA ALA A 92 -17.74 -5.22 14.57
C ALA A 92 -16.40 -4.57 14.96
N ALA A 93 -16.21 -4.22 16.23
CA ALA A 93 -14.93 -3.66 16.71
C ALA A 93 -13.80 -4.71 16.60
N ARG A 94 -14.07 -5.94 17.08
CA ARG A 94 -13.08 -7.04 17.02
C ARG A 94 -12.81 -7.46 15.58
N PHE A 95 -13.84 -7.48 14.73
CA PHE A 95 -13.69 -7.78 13.31
C PHE A 95 -12.73 -6.81 12.62
N ARG A 96 -12.88 -5.50 12.86
CA ARG A 96 -11.94 -4.49 12.31
C ARG A 96 -10.52 -4.68 12.82
N GLU A 97 -10.33 -5.04 14.10
CA GLU A 97 -8.99 -5.36 14.63
C GLU A 97 -8.37 -6.55 13.90
N LEU A 98 -9.12 -7.64 13.73
CA LEU A 98 -8.68 -8.84 13.00
C LEU A 98 -8.32 -8.52 11.55
N CYS A 99 -9.08 -7.68 10.87
CA CYS A 99 -8.74 -7.22 9.51
C CYS A 99 -7.41 -6.45 9.49
N ARG A 100 -7.17 -5.57 10.46
CA ARG A 100 -5.89 -4.85 10.60
C ARG A 100 -4.72 -5.79 10.92
N GLU A 101 -4.92 -6.77 11.79
CA GLU A 101 -3.92 -7.80 12.13
C GLU A 101 -3.56 -8.60 10.88
N TYR A 102 -4.57 -9.11 10.15
CA TYR A 102 -4.38 -9.83 8.90
C TYR A 102 -3.62 -9.00 7.85
N ALA A 103 -4.04 -7.76 7.61
CA ALA A 103 -3.36 -6.88 6.66
C ALA A 103 -1.88 -6.66 7.03
N LYS A 104 -1.56 -6.45 8.31
CA LYS A 104 -0.17 -6.33 8.80
C LYS A 104 0.67 -7.55 8.50
N GLU A 105 0.13 -8.75 8.65
CA GLU A 105 0.83 -9.99 8.31
C GLU A 105 1.12 -10.08 6.80
N GLN A 106 0.12 -9.76 5.97
CA GLN A 106 0.30 -9.78 4.51
C GLN A 106 1.32 -8.73 4.05
N ILE A 107 1.29 -7.53 4.62
CA ILE A 107 2.28 -6.48 4.37
C ILE A 107 3.69 -6.97 4.70
N ALA A 108 3.87 -7.59 5.86
CA ALA A 108 5.17 -8.12 6.28
C ALA A 108 5.72 -9.17 5.29
N ARG A 109 4.86 -10.07 4.79
CA ARG A 109 5.21 -11.07 3.77
C ARG A 109 5.61 -10.40 2.47
N GLN A 110 4.75 -9.58 1.90
CA GLN A 110 4.98 -8.90 0.62
C GLN A 110 6.20 -7.97 0.68
N LYS A 111 6.40 -7.24 1.78
CA LYS A 111 7.57 -6.42 2.03
C LYS A 111 8.86 -7.23 1.93
N LYS A 112 8.92 -8.39 2.59
CA LYS A 112 10.07 -9.30 2.54
C LYS A 112 10.39 -9.71 1.10
N ASP A 113 9.36 -10.02 0.31
CA ASP A 113 9.52 -10.45 -1.07
C ASP A 113 9.98 -9.30 -1.98
N PHE A 114 9.41 -8.10 -1.84
CA PHE A 114 9.86 -6.92 -2.58
C PHE A 114 11.31 -6.53 -2.22
N MET A 115 11.66 -6.60 -0.96
CA MET A 115 13.05 -6.39 -0.52
C MET A 115 13.98 -7.47 -1.10
N ARG A 116 13.53 -8.73 -1.21
CA ARG A 116 14.28 -9.82 -1.85
C ARG A 116 14.51 -9.57 -3.35
N LEU A 117 13.58 -8.89 -4.04
CA LEU A 117 13.76 -8.45 -5.42
C LEU A 117 14.77 -7.30 -5.58
N GLY A 118 15.26 -6.73 -4.49
CA GLY A 118 16.23 -5.65 -4.49
C GLY A 118 15.63 -4.26 -4.69
N VAL A 119 14.33 -4.10 -4.55
CA VAL A 119 13.64 -2.79 -4.62
C VAL A 119 14.11 -1.91 -3.47
N MET A 120 14.64 -0.73 -3.78
CA MET A 120 15.08 0.26 -2.79
C MET A 120 13.98 1.25 -2.46
N GLY A 121 13.76 1.52 -1.17
CA GLY A 121 12.75 2.44 -0.68
C GLY A 121 12.77 2.61 0.83
N ASP A 122 11.96 3.53 1.34
CA ASP A 122 11.74 3.71 2.78
C ASP A 122 10.81 2.61 3.33
N TRP A 123 11.37 1.45 3.53
CA TRP A 123 10.65 0.30 4.07
C TRP A 123 10.32 0.43 5.57
N ALA A 124 10.89 1.40 6.26
CA ALA A 124 10.61 1.67 7.66
C ALA A 124 9.31 2.45 7.86
N HIS A 125 9.00 3.35 6.90
CA HIS A 125 7.84 4.24 6.98
C HIS A 125 6.95 4.08 5.73
N PRO A 126 6.30 2.92 5.52
CA PRO A 126 5.43 2.70 4.38
C PRO A 126 4.14 3.54 4.50
N TYR A 127 3.54 3.87 3.36
CA TYR A 127 2.19 4.39 3.28
C TYR A 127 1.18 3.25 3.46
N LEU A 128 0.30 3.34 4.44
CA LEU A 128 -0.75 2.35 4.69
C LEU A 128 -2.12 3.03 4.70
N THR A 129 -3.04 2.55 3.87
CA THR A 129 -4.40 3.12 3.84
C THR A 129 -5.15 2.93 5.16
N MET A 130 -4.75 1.94 5.98
CA MET A 130 -5.32 1.69 7.30
C MET A 130 -4.70 2.52 8.44
N ASP A 131 -3.69 3.34 8.18
CA ASP A 131 -3.14 4.22 9.21
C ASP A 131 -4.17 5.28 9.58
N PHE A 132 -4.35 5.54 10.88
CA PHE A 132 -5.36 6.46 11.37
C PHE A 132 -5.22 7.87 10.79
N GLN A 133 -3.99 8.32 10.54
CA GLN A 133 -3.75 9.60 9.87
C GLN A 133 -4.27 9.57 8.43
N THR A 134 -4.02 8.50 7.69
CA THR A 134 -4.50 8.33 6.31
C THR A 134 -6.03 8.28 6.26
N GLU A 135 -6.65 7.52 7.17
CA GLU A 135 -8.12 7.48 7.29
C GLU A 135 -8.70 8.85 7.62
N ALA A 136 -8.08 9.59 8.54
CA ALA A 136 -8.51 10.95 8.90
C ALA A 136 -8.41 11.93 7.72
N GLU A 137 -7.33 11.89 6.95
CA GLU A 137 -7.16 12.73 5.75
C GLU A 137 -8.18 12.38 4.66
N THR A 138 -8.49 11.09 4.49
CA THR A 138 -9.53 10.65 3.55
C THR A 138 -10.90 11.21 3.94
N VAL A 139 -11.27 11.16 5.22
CA VAL A 139 -12.53 11.72 5.71
C VAL A 139 -12.55 13.24 5.57
N ARG A 140 -11.43 13.92 5.82
CA ARG A 140 -11.31 15.37 5.65
C ARG A 140 -11.51 15.78 4.19
N ALA A 141 -10.83 15.10 3.25
CA ALA A 141 -10.98 15.35 1.82
C ALA A 141 -12.42 15.13 1.35
N LEU A 142 -13.10 14.07 1.81
CA LEU A 142 -14.52 13.85 1.53
C LEU A 142 -15.38 14.98 2.08
N GLY A 143 -15.09 15.48 3.28
CA GLY A 143 -15.77 16.62 3.89
C GLY A 143 -15.63 17.90 3.05
N GLU A 144 -14.45 18.18 2.50
CA GLU A 144 -14.21 19.31 1.63
C GLU A 144 -15.03 19.21 0.33
N ILE A 145 -15.10 18.02 -0.28
CA ILE A 145 -15.92 17.75 -1.46
C ILE A 145 -17.42 17.96 -1.15
N TYR A 146 -17.87 17.52 0.02
CA TYR A 146 -19.24 17.74 0.49
C TYR A 146 -19.55 19.23 0.65
N LEU A 147 -18.67 19.97 1.33
CA LEU A 147 -18.85 21.42 1.52
C LEU A 147 -18.82 22.21 0.21
N ALA A 148 -18.09 21.72 -0.80
CA ALA A 148 -18.09 22.30 -2.13
C ALA A 148 -19.36 21.99 -2.94
N GLY A 149 -20.30 21.19 -2.41
CA GLY A 149 -21.58 20.86 -3.03
C GLY A 149 -21.54 19.77 -4.09
N TYR A 150 -20.42 19.03 -4.23
CA TYR A 150 -20.26 17.96 -5.22
C TYR A 150 -20.76 16.60 -4.72
N LEU A 151 -21.02 16.45 -3.43
CA LEU A 151 -21.50 15.21 -2.84
C LEU A 151 -22.96 15.36 -2.38
N TYR A 152 -23.81 14.47 -2.84
CA TYR A 152 -25.21 14.38 -2.41
C TYR A 152 -25.61 12.92 -2.14
N ARG A 153 -26.67 12.74 -1.37
CA ARG A 153 -27.26 11.42 -1.13
C ARG A 153 -28.33 11.13 -2.19
N GLY A 154 -28.22 9.98 -2.86
CA GLY A 154 -29.17 9.51 -3.85
C GLY A 154 -29.41 8.01 -3.73
N GLU A 155 -30.38 7.50 -4.47
CA GLU A 155 -30.70 6.08 -4.59
C GLU A 155 -30.48 5.62 -6.03
N LYS A 156 -29.82 4.48 -6.21
CA LYS A 156 -29.57 3.83 -7.50
C LYS A 156 -29.76 2.32 -7.36
N PRO A 157 -30.51 1.64 -8.25
CA PRO A 157 -30.53 0.17 -8.27
C PRO A 157 -29.13 -0.38 -8.53
N VAL A 158 -28.73 -1.37 -7.75
CA VAL A 158 -27.41 -2.03 -7.88
C VAL A 158 -27.60 -3.54 -7.84
N GLN A 159 -26.68 -4.27 -8.48
CA GLN A 159 -26.59 -5.73 -8.33
C GLN A 159 -26.15 -6.07 -6.92
N PHE A 160 -26.80 -7.06 -6.31
CA PHE A 160 -26.52 -7.50 -4.95
C PHE A 160 -26.30 -9.01 -4.91
N CYS A 161 -25.22 -9.44 -4.27
CA CYS A 161 -24.92 -10.84 -4.04
C CYS A 161 -25.52 -11.29 -2.70
N LEU A 162 -26.45 -12.24 -2.75
CA LEU A 162 -27.09 -12.78 -1.54
C LEU A 162 -26.11 -13.60 -0.68
N ASP A 163 -25.17 -14.29 -1.31
CA ASP A 163 -24.19 -15.13 -0.60
C ASP A 163 -23.15 -14.30 0.14
N CYS A 164 -22.66 -13.23 -0.51
CA CYS A 164 -21.69 -12.31 0.10
C CYS A 164 -22.35 -11.28 1.02
N GLY A 165 -23.66 -11.04 0.89
CA GLY A 165 -24.35 -9.95 1.61
C GLY A 165 -23.89 -8.57 1.22
N SER A 166 -23.42 -8.37 -0.03
CA SER A 166 -22.78 -7.14 -0.50
C SER A 166 -23.26 -6.76 -1.90
N SER A 167 -23.24 -5.45 -2.21
CA SER A 167 -23.43 -4.96 -3.57
C SER A 167 -22.20 -5.28 -4.43
N LEU A 168 -22.44 -5.57 -5.70
CA LEU A 168 -21.39 -5.84 -6.69
C LEU A 168 -21.02 -4.55 -7.41
N ALA A 169 -19.73 -4.45 -7.75
CA ALA A 169 -19.25 -3.40 -8.65
C ALA A 169 -19.82 -3.59 -10.06
N GLU A 170 -20.03 -2.47 -10.78
CA GLU A 170 -20.42 -2.47 -12.19
C GLU A 170 -19.24 -2.86 -13.08
#